data_a29f1aae9c9fd4fe52ca801b628efb7f
#
_entry.id   a29f1aae9c9fd4fe52ca801b628efb7f
#
_cell.length_a   1.000
_cell.length_b   1.000
_cell.length_c   1.000
_cell.angle_alpha   90.00
_cell.angle_beta   90.00
_cell.angle_gamma   90.00
#
_symmetry.space_group_name_H-M   'P 1'
#
loop_
_entity.id
_entity.type
_entity.pdbx_description
1 polymer ?
#
loop_
_entity_poly.entity_id
_entity_poly.type
_entity_poly.pdbx_seq_one_letter_code
_entity_poly.pdbx_strand_id
1 'polypeptide(L)'
;MNTVAMEGLRSDKIEWKQLWSLASLYASIVIGWIAYHNYQPKLLEQFHFTDFTFPLLVTQGVILIITPLIAGKLGDKYRFQKGDRIPVISTGISFAAMVFMAVAFTLFSDPGEVFRWILPLLIVCWLIAMSIFTSPALSTLELFTPVDKLPRAMAVLTIVANLVYSLEPIIVDLIDFLGAPLTFMAGGVAVFLSGYALKKNSLNLFSASQGRPRAEIKFDTQKSDIGFIFFMGIALGVSTTVLFNYFPQIMQDALSPLFGGLEGKWLLVIVLVISAIASLPISNVVNKYGVTKTFWSSFWINGVSMVVIFLVGSPALIILMMTVFALSFTSLSVSSLPLAISKANYYEKVFCVGIFFSGVALPDGIIEAIQAF
;
A
#
# COMPACT_ATOMS: atom_id res chain seq x y z
N MET A 1 3.96 -28.73 -23.76
CA MET A 1 5.06 -28.31 -24.63
C MET A 1 4.80 -26.94 -25.24
N ASN A 2 4.37 -25.90 -24.49
CA ASN A 2 4.13 -24.53 -25.01
C ASN A 2 4.34 -23.42 -23.95
N THR A 3 4.97 -23.74 -22.82
CA THR A 3 5.42 -22.74 -21.83
C THR A 3 6.65 -21.97 -22.31
N VAL A 4 7.41 -22.51 -23.26
CA VAL A 4 8.67 -21.93 -23.77
C VAL A 4 8.42 -20.73 -24.71
N ALA A 5 7.28 -20.63 -25.38
CA ALA A 5 6.98 -19.54 -26.32
C ALA A 5 6.58 -18.21 -25.62
N MET A 6 6.15 -18.27 -24.36
CA MET A 6 5.80 -17.06 -23.59
C MET A 6 6.98 -16.42 -22.86
N GLU A 7 8.10 -17.15 -22.67
CA GLU A 7 9.31 -16.65 -22.04
C GLU A 7 10.17 -15.76 -22.94
N GLY A 8 10.06 -15.87 -24.25
CA GLY A 8 10.96 -15.23 -25.22
C GLY A 8 10.89 -13.70 -25.34
N LEU A 9 10.03 -12.98 -24.58
CA LEU A 9 9.89 -11.53 -24.65
C LEU A 9 9.83 -10.83 -23.28
N ARG A 10 9.96 -11.57 -22.18
CA ARG A 10 10.20 -10.95 -20.87
C ARG A 10 11.71 -10.74 -20.73
N SER A 11 12.11 -9.52 -20.35
CA SER A 11 13.48 -9.25 -19.94
C SER A 11 13.85 -10.23 -18.82
N ASP A 12 14.97 -10.94 -18.96
CA ASP A 12 15.52 -11.77 -17.88
C ASP A 12 16.05 -10.95 -16.71
N LYS A 13 15.89 -9.65 -16.79
CA LYS A 13 16.41 -8.69 -15.81
C LYS A 13 15.30 -7.81 -15.28
N ILE A 14 15.52 -7.33 -14.04
CA ILE A 14 14.65 -6.31 -13.45
C ILE A 14 14.87 -5.00 -14.20
N GLU A 15 13.80 -4.38 -14.63
CA GLU A 15 13.79 -3.05 -15.25
C GLU A 15 13.86 -1.97 -14.14
N TRP A 16 15.08 -1.73 -13.67
CA TRP A 16 15.32 -0.90 -12.48
C TRP A 16 14.77 0.52 -12.61
N LYS A 17 14.84 1.13 -13.79
CA LYS A 17 14.35 2.49 -14.01
C LYS A 17 12.84 2.58 -13.78
N GLN A 18 12.10 1.60 -14.27
CA GLN A 18 10.65 1.50 -14.11
C GLN A 18 10.29 1.14 -12.67
N LEU A 19 11.03 0.22 -12.07
CA LEU A 19 10.84 -0.17 -10.67
C LEU A 19 11.05 1.02 -9.72
N TRP A 20 12.09 1.83 -9.92
CA TRP A 20 12.31 3.02 -9.11
C TRP A 20 11.25 4.11 -9.35
N SER A 21 10.72 4.22 -10.58
CA SER A 21 9.60 5.13 -10.86
C SER A 21 8.32 4.68 -10.14
N LEU A 22 8.07 3.35 -10.08
CA LEU A 22 6.97 2.79 -9.32
C LEU A 22 7.19 2.99 -7.80
N ALA A 23 8.41 2.79 -7.31
CA ALA A 23 8.78 3.00 -5.92
C ALA A 23 8.60 4.47 -5.49
N SER A 24 8.96 5.43 -6.38
CA SER A 24 8.72 6.85 -6.14
C SER A 24 7.22 7.20 -6.05
N LEU A 25 6.40 6.63 -6.94
CA LEU A 25 4.95 6.77 -6.84
C LEU A 25 4.41 6.15 -5.55
N TYR A 26 4.92 4.98 -5.17
CA TYR A 26 4.52 4.32 -3.94
C TYR A 26 4.90 5.13 -2.68
N ALA A 27 6.10 5.74 -2.68
CA ALA A 27 6.48 6.68 -1.62
C ALA A 27 5.52 7.86 -1.51
N SER A 28 5.13 8.46 -2.66
CA SER A 28 4.16 9.56 -2.69
C SER A 28 2.78 9.14 -2.17
N ILE A 29 2.35 7.90 -2.45
CA ILE A 29 1.11 7.33 -1.90
C ILE A 29 1.22 7.23 -0.37
N VAL A 30 2.31 6.68 0.16
CA VAL A 30 2.52 6.52 1.61
C VAL A 30 2.54 7.88 2.32
N ILE A 31 3.26 8.86 1.77
CA ILE A 31 3.27 10.25 2.30
C ILE A 31 1.85 10.83 2.29
N GLY A 32 1.10 10.60 1.22
CA GLY A 32 -0.30 11.03 1.12
C GLY A 32 -1.17 10.44 2.23
N TRP A 33 -0.99 9.16 2.58
CA TRP A 33 -1.70 8.51 3.68
C TRP A 33 -1.27 9.06 5.05
N ILE A 34 0.02 9.29 5.30
CA ILE A 34 0.50 9.93 6.54
C ILE A 34 -0.14 11.32 6.71
N ALA A 35 -0.14 12.12 5.64
CA ALA A 35 -0.78 13.44 5.66
C ALA A 35 -2.30 13.34 5.91
N TYR A 36 -2.97 12.39 5.28
CA TYR A 36 -4.39 12.16 5.43
C TYR A 36 -4.76 11.83 6.89
N HIS A 37 -4.10 10.83 7.49
CA HIS A 37 -4.37 10.41 8.87
C HIS A 37 -4.07 11.54 9.88
N ASN A 38 -3.09 12.40 9.60
CA ASN A 38 -2.78 13.53 10.47
C ASN A 38 -3.79 14.68 10.35
N TYR A 39 -4.26 14.98 9.14
CA TYR A 39 -5.13 16.14 8.91
C TYR A 39 -6.62 15.83 9.01
N GLN A 40 -7.07 14.65 8.66
CA GLN A 40 -8.50 14.32 8.68
C GLN A 40 -9.16 14.64 10.04
N PRO A 41 -8.65 14.17 11.19
CA PRO A 41 -9.24 14.48 12.48
C PRO A 41 -9.22 15.98 12.79
N LYS A 42 -8.08 16.65 12.53
CA LYS A 42 -7.92 18.09 12.78
C LYS A 42 -8.91 18.94 11.96
N LEU A 43 -9.10 18.58 10.68
CA LEU A 43 -10.05 19.30 9.81
C LEU A 43 -11.50 19.03 10.23
N LEU A 44 -11.84 17.80 10.60
CA LEU A 44 -13.19 17.50 11.09
C LEU A 44 -13.51 18.26 12.38
N GLU A 45 -12.57 18.36 13.31
CA GLU A 45 -12.72 19.16 14.51
C GLU A 45 -12.84 20.66 14.21
N GLN A 46 -11.93 21.19 13.39
CA GLN A 46 -11.91 22.62 13.00
C GLN A 46 -13.23 23.06 12.35
N PHE A 47 -13.84 22.20 11.54
CA PHE A 47 -15.10 22.52 10.83
C PHE A 47 -16.34 21.99 11.56
N HIS A 48 -16.23 21.52 12.82
CA HIS A 48 -17.33 21.02 13.65
C HIS A 48 -18.10 19.84 13.03
N PHE A 49 -17.38 18.89 12.42
CA PHE A 49 -17.93 17.65 11.86
C PHE A 49 -17.74 16.43 12.78
N THR A 50 -17.56 16.62 14.08
CA THR A 50 -17.37 15.54 15.05
C THR A 50 -18.51 14.52 15.03
N ASP A 51 -19.76 14.97 14.84
CA ASP A 51 -20.93 14.09 14.76
C ASP A 51 -20.96 13.20 13.50
N PHE A 52 -20.20 13.56 12.46
CA PHE A 52 -20.10 12.81 11.21
C PHE A 52 -18.86 11.91 11.13
N THR A 53 -18.05 11.88 12.18
CA THR A 53 -16.80 11.07 12.18
C THR A 53 -17.09 9.60 11.94
N PHE A 54 -18.04 9.01 12.66
CA PHE A 54 -18.40 7.61 12.49
C PHE A 54 -18.93 7.26 11.08
N PRO A 55 -19.95 7.97 10.52
CA PRO A 55 -20.39 7.72 9.16
C PRO A 55 -19.26 7.89 8.12
N LEU A 56 -18.36 8.83 8.32
CA LEU A 56 -17.24 9.06 7.42
C LEU A 56 -16.22 7.90 7.46
N LEU A 57 -15.87 7.42 8.65
CA LEU A 57 -14.95 6.27 8.82
C LEU A 57 -15.55 4.98 8.22
N VAL A 58 -16.83 4.72 8.42
CA VAL A 58 -17.52 3.59 7.76
C VAL A 58 -17.48 3.75 6.24
N THR A 59 -17.77 4.94 5.73
CA THR A 59 -17.70 5.24 4.29
C THR A 59 -16.29 5.06 3.75
N GLN A 60 -15.27 5.51 4.48
CA GLN A 60 -13.86 5.29 4.17
C GLN A 60 -13.53 3.80 4.05
N GLY A 61 -13.88 2.99 5.06
CA GLY A 61 -13.66 1.54 5.03
C GLY A 61 -14.31 0.88 3.81
N VAL A 62 -15.56 1.24 3.50
CA VAL A 62 -16.28 0.74 2.32
C VAL A 62 -15.57 1.14 1.02
N ILE A 63 -15.13 2.39 0.89
CA ILE A 63 -14.40 2.87 -0.30
C ILE A 63 -13.08 2.11 -0.48
N LEU A 64 -12.31 1.94 0.59
CA LEU A 64 -11.01 1.27 0.55
C LEU A 64 -11.12 -0.22 0.20
N ILE A 65 -12.27 -0.84 0.49
CA ILE A 65 -12.55 -2.22 0.09
C ILE A 65 -13.05 -2.31 -1.35
N ILE A 66 -14.00 -1.45 -1.75
CA ILE A 66 -14.69 -1.56 -3.03
C ILE A 66 -13.89 -0.95 -4.19
N THR A 67 -13.26 0.21 -3.97
CA THR A 67 -12.59 0.95 -5.05
C THR A 67 -11.44 0.17 -5.69
N PRO A 68 -10.57 -0.56 -4.96
CA PRO A 68 -9.52 -1.37 -5.56
C PRO A 68 -10.06 -2.48 -6.47
N LEU A 69 -11.25 -3.05 -6.15
CA LEU A 69 -11.90 -4.06 -6.97
C LEU A 69 -12.36 -3.48 -8.31
N ILE A 70 -13.01 -2.31 -8.26
CA ILE A 70 -13.48 -1.60 -9.47
C ILE A 70 -12.27 -1.19 -10.31
N ALA A 71 -11.26 -0.60 -9.69
CA ALA A 71 -10.02 -0.19 -10.34
C ALA A 71 -9.30 -1.36 -11.02
N GLY A 72 -9.26 -2.51 -10.34
CA GLY A 72 -8.69 -3.74 -10.87
C GLY A 72 -9.41 -4.24 -12.13
N LYS A 73 -10.75 -4.30 -12.09
CA LYS A 73 -11.57 -4.66 -13.25
C LYS A 73 -11.39 -3.68 -14.43
N LEU A 74 -11.34 -2.39 -14.13
CA LEU A 74 -11.07 -1.36 -15.15
C LEU A 74 -9.66 -1.54 -15.73
N GLY A 75 -8.66 -1.79 -14.90
CA GLY A 75 -7.28 -2.02 -15.30
C GLY A 75 -7.15 -3.21 -16.26
N ASP A 76 -7.78 -4.34 -15.94
CA ASP A 76 -7.80 -5.51 -16.83
C ASP A 76 -8.57 -5.23 -18.12
N LYS A 77 -9.75 -4.58 -18.06
CA LYS A 77 -10.51 -4.18 -19.25
C LYS A 77 -9.68 -3.33 -20.22
N TYR A 78 -9.02 -2.29 -19.71
CA TYR A 78 -8.18 -1.42 -20.54
C TYR A 78 -6.96 -2.15 -21.09
N ARG A 79 -6.33 -3.02 -20.29
CA ARG A 79 -5.21 -3.87 -20.73
C ARG A 79 -5.60 -4.71 -21.96
N PHE A 80 -6.80 -5.29 -21.97
CA PHE A 80 -7.26 -6.12 -23.10
C PHE A 80 -7.82 -5.32 -24.28
N GLN A 81 -8.45 -4.17 -24.03
CA GLN A 81 -9.05 -3.36 -25.10
C GLN A 81 -8.05 -2.44 -25.79
N LYS A 82 -7.12 -1.84 -25.01
CA LYS A 82 -6.17 -0.83 -25.51
C LYS A 82 -4.72 -1.30 -25.44
N GLY A 83 -4.46 -2.51 -24.92
CA GLY A 83 -3.12 -3.10 -24.84
C GLY A 83 -2.34 -2.71 -23.57
N ASP A 84 -2.79 -1.71 -22.82
CA ASP A 84 -2.11 -1.29 -21.59
C ASP A 84 -3.09 -0.75 -20.53
N ARG A 85 -2.61 -0.62 -19.31
CA ARG A 85 -3.34 -0.08 -18.15
C ARG A 85 -2.95 1.37 -17.80
N ILE A 86 -2.06 1.98 -18.57
CA ILE A 86 -1.60 3.37 -18.36
C ILE A 86 -2.76 4.36 -18.31
N PRO A 87 -3.80 4.27 -19.18
CA PRO A 87 -4.91 5.21 -19.13
C PRO A 87 -5.58 5.24 -17.76
N VAL A 88 -5.81 4.08 -17.13
CA VAL A 88 -6.44 3.99 -15.79
C VAL A 88 -5.52 4.60 -14.75
N ILE A 89 -4.22 4.26 -14.77
CA ILE A 89 -3.22 4.80 -13.85
C ILE A 89 -3.12 6.33 -14.01
N SER A 90 -2.94 6.82 -15.23
CA SER A 90 -2.77 8.25 -15.50
C SER A 90 -4.02 9.07 -15.14
N THR A 91 -5.22 8.55 -15.45
CA THR A 91 -6.48 9.23 -15.11
C THR A 91 -6.66 9.28 -13.59
N GLY A 92 -6.40 8.17 -12.91
CA GLY A 92 -6.48 8.11 -11.44
C GLY A 92 -5.50 9.07 -10.75
N ILE A 93 -4.24 9.10 -11.22
CA ILE A 93 -3.22 10.03 -10.70
C ILE A 93 -3.60 11.48 -10.96
N SER A 94 -4.08 11.81 -12.17
CA SER A 94 -4.52 13.17 -12.48
C SER A 94 -5.72 13.59 -11.65
N PHE A 95 -6.66 12.67 -11.42
CA PHE A 95 -7.80 12.90 -10.56
C PHE A 95 -7.37 13.11 -9.10
N ALA A 96 -6.45 12.28 -8.57
CA ALA A 96 -5.91 12.45 -7.23
C ALA A 96 -5.21 13.82 -7.07
N ALA A 97 -4.33 14.18 -8.02
CA ALA A 97 -3.66 15.47 -8.00
C ALA A 97 -4.66 16.65 -8.05
N MET A 98 -5.70 16.54 -8.87
CA MET A 98 -6.76 17.55 -8.94
C MET A 98 -7.51 17.71 -7.61
N VAL A 99 -7.85 16.60 -6.94
CA VAL A 99 -8.50 16.63 -5.63
C VAL A 99 -7.59 17.24 -4.57
N PHE A 100 -6.30 16.87 -4.55
CA PHE A 100 -5.31 17.50 -3.67
C PHE A 100 -5.27 19.02 -3.85
N MET A 101 -5.23 19.48 -5.10
CA MET A 101 -5.24 20.93 -5.41
C MET A 101 -6.55 21.58 -5.02
N ALA A 102 -7.72 20.94 -5.24
CA ALA A 102 -9.01 21.44 -4.82
C ALA A 102 -9.07 21.63 -3.30
N VAL A 103 -8.60 20.66 -2.51
CA VAL A 103 -8.51 20.78 -1.04
C VAL A 103 -7.59 21.94 -0.67
N ALA A 104 -6.39 22.03 -1.27
CA ALA A 104 -5.43 23.09 -0.97
C ALA A 104 -6.02 24.49 -1.23
N PHE A 105 -6.57 24.72 -2.44
CA PHE A 105 -7.18 26.03 -2.79
C PHE A 105 -8.34 26.38 -1.88
N THR A 106 -9.10 25.41 -1.51
CA THR A 106 -10.24 25.58 -0.66
C THR A 106 -9.81 26.00 0.75
N LEU A 107 -8.79 25.36 1.31
CA LEU A 107 -8.23 25.73 2.62
C LEU A 107 -7.53 27.10 2.60
N PHE A 108 -6.95 27.52 1.46
CA PHE A 108 -6.39 28.87 1.31
C PHE A 108 -7.44 29.98 1.29
N SER A 109 -8.64 29.70 0.79
CA SER A 109 -9.69 30.71 0.67
C SER A 109 -10.40 31.03 1.98
N ASP A 110 -10.01 30.39 3.10
CA ASP A 110 -10.67 30.51 4.41
C ASP A 110 -12.20 30.48 4.29
N PRO A 111 -12.76 29.42 3.79
CA PRO A 111 -14.14 29.39 3.38
C PRO A 111 -15.04 29.20 4.60
N GLY A 112 -16.02 30.09 4.72
CA GLY A 112 -17.03 30.07 5.77
C GLY A 112 -17.88 28.78 5.79
N GLU A 113 -19.01 28.81 6.49
CA GLU A 113 -19.88 27.64 6.75
C GLU A 113 -20.30 26.83 5.51
N VAL A 114 -20.35 27.43 4.32
CA VAL A 114 -20.68 26.72 3.07
C VAL A 114 -19.65 25.67 2.75
N PHE A 115 -18.39 25.93 3.06
CA PHE A 115 -17.29 24.98 2.83
C PHE A 115 -17.31 23.80 3.77
N ARG A 116 -17.89 23.95 4.92
CA ARG A 116 -18.10 22.89 5.90
C ARG A 116 -18.64 21.62 5.22
N TRP A 117 -19.63 21.75 4.32
CA TRP A 117 -20.25 20.60 3.65
C TRP A 117 -19.44 20.05 2.46
N ILE A 118 -18.54 20.83 1.90
CA ILE A 118 -17.69 20.38 0.79
C ILE A 118 -16.54 19.51 1.30
N LEU A 119 -16.06 19.72 2.53
CA LEU A 119 -14.93 19.00 3.08
C LEU A 119 -15.13 17.47 3.13
N PRO A 120 -16.22 16.92 3.69
CA PRO A 120 -16.47 15.47 3.65
C PRO A 120 -16.52 14.92 2.23
N LEU A 121 -17.11 15.68 1.28
CA LEU A 121 -17.14 15.28 -0.12
C LEU A 121 -15.73 15.22 -0.73
N LEU A 122 -14.88 16.20 -0.46
CA LEU A 122 -13.49 16.20 -0.92
C LEU A 122 -12.68 15.07 -0.31
N ILE A 123 -12.91 14.73 0.97
CA ILE A 123 -12.31 13.57 1.62
C ILE A 123 -12.69 12.27 0.90
N VAL A 124 -13.98 12.07 0.62
CA VAL A 124 -14.47 10.91 -0.13
C VAL A 124 -13.87 10.86 -1.54
N CYS A 125 -13.85 11.98 -2.26
CA CYS A 125 -13.23 12.07 -3.58
C CYS A 125 -11.73 11.73 -3.53
N TRP A 126 -11.03 12.18 -2.50
CA TRP A 126 -9.61 11.90 -2.30
C TRP A 126 -9.37 10.39 -2.07
N LEU A 127 -10.16 9.75 -1.20
CA LEU A 127 -10.09 8.32 -0.93
C LEU A 127 -10.29 7.49 -2.22
N ILE A 128 -11.33 7.83 -3.00
CA ILE A 128 -11.59 7.18 -4.28
C ILE A 128 -10.42 7.40 -5.23
N ALA A 129 -9.94 8.64 -5.35
CA ALA A 129 -8.86 9.00 -6.25
C ALA A 129 -7.56 8.24 -5.93
N MET A 130 -7.17 8.20 -4.65
CA MET A 130 -5.96 7.48 -4.21
C MET A 130 -6.09 5.97 -4.40
N SER A 131 -7.27 5.40 -4.20
CA SER A 131 -7.49 3.96 -4.32
C SER A 131 -7.57 3.49 -5.77
N ILE A 132 -8.09 4.33 -6.71
CA ILE A 132 -8.39 3.92 -8.07
C ILE A 132 -7.15 3.63 -8.93
N PHE A 133 -6.01 4.28 -8.66
CA PHE A 133 -4.79 4.03 -9.42
C PHE A 133 -3.80 3.10 -8.72
N THR A 134 -3.90 2.92 -7.40
CA THR A 134 -2.94 2.16 -6.60
C THR A 134 -2.85 0.70 -7.07
N SER A 135 -3.96 -0.02 -7.19
CA SER A 135 -3.97 -1.42 -7.64
C SER A 135 -3.47 -1.58 -9.09
N PRO A 136 -3.93 -0.79 -10.09
CA PRO A 136 -3.36 -0.83 -11.43
C PRO A 136 -1.87 -0.47 -11.47
N ALA A 137 -1.42 0.51 -10.69
CA ALA A 137 -0.02 0.90 -10.63
C ALA A 137 0.87 -0.22 -10.06
N LEU A 138 0.52 -0.77 -8.89
CA LEU A 138 1.30 -1.82 -8.26
C LEU A 138 1.26 -3.14 -9.04
N SER A 139 0.18 -3.41 -9.77
CA SER A 139 0.13 -4.55 -10.68
C SER A 139 1.15 -4.47 -11.82
N THR A 140 1.71 -3.28 -12.13
CA THR A 140 2.76 -3.13 -13.15
C THR A 140 4.08 -3.77 -12.74
N LEU A 141 4.26 -4.11 -11.45
CA LEU A 141 5.45 -4.81 -10.96
C LEU A 141 5.75 -6.08 -11.77
N GLU A 142 4.73 -6.81 -12.21
CA GLU A 142 4.87 -8.00 -13.06
C GLU A 142 5.44 -7.71 -14.46
N LEU A 143 5.30 -6.47 -14.95
CA LEU A 143 5.82 -6.06 -16.24
C LEU A 143 7.30 -5.66 -16.18
N PHE A 144 7.73 -5.17 -15.03
CA PHE A 144 9.08 -4.66 -14.80
C PHE A 144 10.02 -5.73 -14.25
N THR A 145 9.47 -6.91 -13.89
CA THR A 145 10.22 -7.91 -13.15
C THR A 145 9.85 -9.31 -13.62
N PRO A 146 10.85 -10.18 -13.91
CA PRO A 146 10.64 -11.59 -14.11
C PRO A 146 9.96 -12.23 -12.88
N VAL A 147 9.18 -13.28 -13.10
CA VAL A 147 8.39 -13.95 -12.04
C VAL A 147 9.26 -14.45 -10.89
N ASP A 148 10.43 -15.02 -11.22
CA ASP A 148 11.43 -15.51 -10.25
C ASP A 148 12.07 -14.39 -9.42
N LYS A 149 12.03 -13.15 -9.89
CA LYS A 149 12.61 -11.97 -9.23
C LYS A 149 11.56 -11.04 -8.59
N LEU A 150 10.28 -11.37 -8.70
CA LEU A 150 9.19 -10.59 -8.08
C LEU A 150 9.40 -10.32 -6.58
N PRO A 151 9.85 -11.30 -5.74
CA PRO A 151 10.13 -11.02 -4.34
C PRO A 151 11.22 -9.96 -4.14
N ARG A 152 12.24 -9.92 -5.01
CA ARG A 152 13.29 -8.90 -4.95
C ARG A 152 12.77 -7.50 -5.30
N ALA A 153 11.92 -7.40 -6.30
CA ALA A 153 11.29 -6.14 -6.65
C ALA A 153 10.31 -5.67 -5.56
N MET A 154 9.55 -6.62 -4.97
CA MET A 154 8.67 -6.30 -3.83
C MET A 154 9.47 -5.85 -2.61
N ALA A 155 10.65 -6.43 -2.35
CA ALA A 155 11.53 -5.98 -1.27
C ALA A 155 11.93 -4.50 -1.43
N VAL A 156 12.17 -4.03 -2.66
CA VAL A 156 12.43 -2.59 -2.91
C VAL A 156 11.24 -1.73 -2.53
N LEU A 157 10.02 -2.12 -2.90
CA LEU A 157 8.80 -1.40 -2.50
C LEU A 157 8.61 -1.43 -0.98
N THR A 158 8.86 -2.58 -0.34
CA THR A 158 8.78 -2.71 1.13
C THR A 158 9.81 -1.83 1.84
N ILE A 159 11.04 -1.75 1.34
CA ILE A 159 12.06 -0.81 1.87
C ILE A 159 11.54 0.62 1.80
N VAL A 160 11.06 1.03 0.64
CA VAL A 160 10.58 2.41 0.42
C VAL A 160 9.41 2.72 1.35
N ALA A 161 8.42 1.83 1.45
CA ALA A 161 7.29 2.02 2.34
C ALA A 161 7.72 2.13 3.80
N ASN A 162 8.51 1.16 4.29
CA ASN A 162 8.92 1.13 5.69
C ASN A 162 9.84 2.31 6.05
N LEU A 163 10.72 2.76 5.14
CA LEU A 163 11.53 3.96 5.36
C LEU A 163 10.67 5.23 5.41
N VAL A 164 9.68 5.37 4.50
CA VAL A 164 8.80 6.53 4.53
C VAL A 164 7.95 6.53 5.80
N TYR A 165 7.38 5.39 6.20
CA TYR A 165 6.66 5.28 7.48
C TYR A 165 7.59 5.49 8.69
N SER A 166 8.86 5.07 8.64
CA SER A 166 9.81 5.35 9.72
C SER A 166 10.13 6.83 9.88
N LEU A 167 9.94 7.62 8.83
CA LEU A 167 10.06 9.07 8.84
C LEU A 167 8.76 9.78 9.23
N GLU A 168 7.69 9.05 9.53
CA GLU A 168 6.38 9.62 9.87
C GLU A 168 6.45 10.71 10.96
N PRO A 169 7.17 10.54 12.10
CA PRO A 169 7.26 11.60 13.10
C PRO A 169 7.83 12.91 12.54
N ILE A 170 8.86 12.81 11.67
CA ILE A 170 9.49 13.96 11.03
C ILE A 170 8.58 14.55 9.95
N ILE A 171 7.90 13.69 9.20
CA ILE A 171 6.94 14.11 8.16
C ILE A 171 5.78 14.86 8.81
N VAL A 172 5.26 14.38 9.95
CA VAL A 172 4.18 15.05 10.68
C VAL A 172 4.62 16.42 11.19
N ASP A 173 5.81 16.54 11.77
CA ASP A 173 6.36 17.82 12.19
C ASP A 173 6.51 18.81 11.01
N LEU A 174 6.97 18.32 9.86
CA LEU A 174 7.08 19.13 8.64
C LEU A 174 5.70 19.54 8.10
N ILE A 175 4.74 18.64 8.12
CA ILE A 175 3.35 18.85 7.73
C ILE A 175 2.70 19.93 8.61
N ASP A 176 2.89 19.85 9.92
CA ASP A 176 2.35 20.82 10.86
C ASP A 176 3.03 22.21 10.72
N PHE A 177 4.31 22.24 10.35
CA PHE A 177 5.01 23.48 10.01
C PHE A 177 4.49 24.14 8.72
N LEU A 178 4.26 23.34 7.67
CA LEU A 178 3.76 23.83 6.38
C LEU A 178 2.29 24.25 6.42
N GLY A 179 1.53 23.62 7.29
CA GLY A 179 0.07 23.74 7.36
C GLY A 179 -0.66 22.94 6.26
N ALA A 180 -1.95 22.72 6.46
CA ALA A 180 -2.76 21.88 5.60
C ALA A 180 -2.73 22.29 4.11
N PRO A 181 -2.94 23.57 3.73
CA PRO A 181 -3.01 23.95 2.33
C PRO A 181 -1.74 23.61 1.53
N LEU A 182 -0.57 23.97 2.07
CA LEU A 182 0.71 23.72 1.42
C LEU A 182 1.04 22.23 1.37
N THR A 183 0.68 21.48 2.40
CA THR A 183 0.86 20.03 2.43
C THR A 183 0.04 19.34 1.36
N PHE A 184 -1.24 19.68 1.21
CA PHE A 184 -2.07 19.11 0.14
C PHE A 184 -1.54 19.49 -1.24
N MET A 185 -1.10 20.72 -1.44
CA MET A 185 -0.49 21.14 -2.69
C MET A 185 0.79 20.34 -3.00
N ALA A 186 1.71 20.20 -2.03
CA ALA A 186 2.93 19.43 -2.19
C ALA A 186 2.64 17.95 -2.46
N GLY A 187 1.65 17.34 -1.76
CA GLY A 187 1.18 15.98 -1.99
C GLY A 187 0.65 15.77 -3.40
N GLY A 188 -0.18 16.69 -3.90
CA GLY A 188 -0.71 16.65 -5.26
C GLY A 188 0.40 16.72 -6.32
N VAL A 189 1.37 17.61 -6.14
CA VAL A 189 2.55 17.73 -7.01
C VAL A 189 3.41 16.44 -6.96
N ALA A 190 3.66 15.89 -5.78
CA ALA A 190 4.45 14.68 -5.62
C ALA A 190 3.81 13.47 -6.32
N VAL A 191 2.51 13.25 -6.13
CA VAL A 191 1.76 12.18 -6.80
C VAL A 191 1.76 12.37 -8.32
N PHE A 192 1.54 13.60 -8.79
CA PHE A 192 1.52 13.90 -10.22
C PHE A 192 2.89 13.66 -10.88
N LEU A 193 3.98 14.21 -10.31
CA LEU A 193 5.32 14.08 -10.86
C LEU A 193 5.82 12.63 -10.85
N SER A 194 5.60 11.90 -9.76
CA SER A 194 5.98 10.48 -9.66
C SER A 194 5.17 9.61 -10.62
N GLY A 195 3.88 9.88 -10.78
CA GLY A 195 3.03 9.23 -11.77
C GLY A 195 3.43 9.54 -13.21
N TYR A 196 3.79 10.79 -13.51
CA TYR A 196 4.34 11.17 -14.80
C TYR A 196 5.65 10.46 -15.10
N ALA A 197 6.56 10.36 -14.12
CA ALA A 197 7.80 9.61 -14.23
C ALA A 197 7.56 8.13 -14.54
N LEU A 198 6.62 7.49 -13.83
CA LEU A 198 6.22 6.11 -14.10
C LEU A 198 5.70 5.95 -15.53
N LYS A 199 4.78 6.80 -15.95
CA LYS A 199 4.26 6.79 -17.32
C LYS A 199 5.36 6.94 -18.35
N LYS A 200 6.18 7.99 -18.25
CA LYS A 200 7.26 8.31 -19.20
C LYS A 200 8.28 7.17 -19.34
N ASN A 201 8.68 6.58 -18.21
CA ASN A 201 9.69 5.53 -18.19
C ASN A 201 9.14 4.16 -18.64
N SER A 202 7.82 3.96 -18.61
CA SER A 202 7.18 2.66 -18.90
C SER A 202 6.53 2.58 -20.28
N LEU A 203 6.41 3.69 -21.03
CA LEU A 203 5.75 3.75 -22.34
C LEU A 203 6.24 2.69 -23.32
N ASN A 204 7.56 2.48 -23.40
CA ASN A 204 8.14 1.51 -24.34
C ASN A 204 7.76 0.06 -24.01
N LEU A 205 7.69 -0.29 -22.72
CA LEU A 205 7.29 -1.64 -22.28
C LEU A 205 5.81 -1.90 -22.54
N PHE A 206 4.97 -0.89 -22.34
CA PHE A 206 3.54 -0.99 -22.64
C PHE A 206 3.29 -1.09 -24.14
N SER A 207 3.98 -0.30 -24.97
CA SER A 207 3.86 -0.38 -26.44
C SER A 207 4.28 -1.76 -26.97
N ALA A 208 5.34 -2.34 -26.42
CA ALA A 208 5.78 -3.68 -26.77
C ALA A 208 4.77 -4.77 -26.38
N SER A 209 3.90 -4.53 -25.39
CA SER A 209 2.82 -5.44 -24.98
C SER A 209 1.57 -5.37 -25.86
N GLN A 210 1.40 -4.26 -26.62
CA GLN A 210 0.22 -4.03 -27.48
C GLN A 210 0.20 -4.91 -28.75
N GLY A 211 1.35 -5.37 -29.22
CA GLY A 211 1.47 -6.12 -30.48
C GLY A 211 1.11 -7.60 -30.40
N ARG A 212 0.64 -8.13 -29.26
CA ARG A 212 0.34 -9.57 -29.12
C ARG A 212 -1.06 -9.90 -29.56
N PRO A 213 -1.23 -10.79 -30.58
CA PRO A 213 -2.57 -11.19 -30.99
C PRO A 213 -3.27 -11.95 -29.87
N ARG A 214 -4.53 -11.59 -29.64
CA ARG A 214 -5.45 -12.23 -28.68
C ARG A 214 -5.59 -13.76 -28.89
N ALA A 215 -5.19 -14.24 -30.06
CA ALA A 215 -5.27 -15.65 -30.46
C ALA A 215 -4.25 -16.57 -29.78
N GLU A 216 -3.12 -16.05 -29.29
CA GLU A 216 -2.06 -16.86 -28.66
C GLU A 216 -2.30 -17.13 -27.16
N ILE A 217 -3.29 -16.47 -26.53
CA ILE A 217 -3.57 -16.55 -25.10
C ILE A 217 -4.67 -17.56 -24.78
N LYS A 218 -4.99 -18.45 -25.70
CA LYS A 218 -6.19 -19.33 -25.64
C LYS A 218 -6.22 -20.38 -24.52
N PHE A 219 -5.20 -20.51 -23.65
CA PHE A 219 -5.10 -21.69 -22.77
C PHE A 219 -4.71 -21.43 -21.30
N ASP A 220 -4.95 -20.24 -20.75
CA ASP A 220 -4.93 -20.14 -19.28
C ASP A 220 -6.32 -20.52 -18.73
N THR A 221 -6.51 -21.83 -18.49
CA THR A 221 -7.73 -22.40 -17.91
C THR A 221 -7.74 -22.33 -16.40
N GLN A 222 -6.64 -21.87 -15.78
CA GLN A 222 -6.54 -21.78 -14.34
C GLN A 222 -7.41 -20.64 -13.83
N LYS A 223 -8.36 -20.94 -12.97
CA LYS A 223 -9.17 -19.94 -12.28
C LYS A 223 -8.32 -19.21 -11.22
N SER A 224 -8.55 -17.90 -11.06
CA SER A 224 -7.96 -17.13 -9.96
C SER A 224 -8.44 -17.66 -8.61
N ASP A 225 -7.51 -17.83 -7.67
CA ASP A 225 -7.85 -18.22 -6.28
C ASP A 225 -8.20 -16.96 -5.46
N ILE A 226 -9.38 -16.39 -5.76
CA ILE A 226 -9.85 -15.13 -5.20
C ILE A 226 -9.89 -15.17 -3.67
N GLY A 227 -10.39 -16.27 -3.10
CA GLY A 227 -10.50 -16.42 -1.64
C GLY A 227 -9.13 -16.41 -0.97
N PHE A 228 -8.16 -17.13 -1.52
CA PHE A 228 -6.81 -17.16 -0.99
C PHE A 228 -6.09 -15.81 -1.17
N ILE A 229 -6.27 -15.13 -2.31
CA ILE A 229 -5.72 -13.81 -2.56
C ILE A 229 -6.25 -12.78 -1.54
N PHE A 230 -7.56 -12.80 -1.28
CA PHE A 230 -8.18 -11.94 -0.28
C PHE A 230 -7.67 -12.24 1.13
N PHE A 231 -7.56 -13.53 1.49
CA PHE A 231 -6.98 -13.97 2.76
C PHE A 231 -5.54 -13.46 2.95
N MET A 232 -4.69 -13.54 1.91
CA MET A 232 -3.33 -13.00 1.98
C MET A 232 -3.32 -11.50 2.25
N GLY A 233 -4.26 -10.77 1.64
CA GLY A 233 -4.47 -9.34 1.93
C GLY A 233 -4.82 -9.12 3.39
N ILE A 234 -5.81 -9.85 3.93
CA ILE A 234 -6.21 -9.77 5.34
C ILE A 234 -5.03 -10.08 6.28
N ALA A 235 -4.26 -11.13 5.99
CA ALA A 235 -3.12 -11.51 6.82
C ALA A 235 -2.08 -10.37 6.93
N LEU A 236 -1.76 -9.72 5.81
CA LEU A 236 -0.88 -8.56 5.81
C LEU A 236 -1.55 -7.36 6.48
N GLY A 237 -2.84 -7.12 6.20
CA GLY A 237 -3.62 -6.03 6.78
C GLY A 237 -3.67 -6.10 8.30
N VAL A 238 -4.03 -7.26 8.88
CA VAL A 238 -4.02 -7.47 10.34
C VAL A 238 -2.63 -7.17 10.92
N SER A 239 -1.57 -7.66 10.28
CA SER A 239 -0.21 -7.41 10.74
C SER A 239 0.15 -5.92 10.73
N THR A 240 -0.26 -5.21 9.68
CA THR A 240 -0.05 -3.76 9.55
C THR A 240 -0.85 -2.98 10.58
N THR A 241 -2.14 -3.27 10.70
CA THR A 241 -3.05 -2.60 11.63
C THR A 241 -2.60 -2.78 13.10
N VAL A 242 -2.18 -3.99 13.47
CA VAL A 242 -1.65 -4.25 14.81
C VAL A 242 -0.34 -3.50 15.05
N LEU A 243 0.56 -3.47 14.05
CA LEU A 243 1.84 -2.77 14.13
C LEU A 243 1.66 -1.26 14.38
N PHE A 244 0.74 -0.62 13.66
CA PHE A 244 0.57 0.83 13.74
C PHE A 244 -0.35 1.28 14.88
N ASN A 245 -1.43 0.54 15.17
CA ASN A 245 -2.44 0.99 16.12
C ASN A 245 -2.23 0.50 17.57
N TYR A 246 -1.56 -0.64 17.76
CA TYR A 246 -1.44 -1.25 19.09
C TYR A 246 0.00 -1.33 19.62
N PHE A 247 0.95 -1.66 18.76
CA PHE A 247 2.32 -1.88 19.22
C PHE A 247 3.02 -0.65 19.78
N PRO A 248 2.81 0.59 19.29
CA PRO A 248 3.43 1.75 19.89
C PRO A 248 3.12 1.89 21.38
N GLN A 249 1.84 1.70 21.76
CA GLN A 249 1.43 1.79 23.16
C GLN A 249 2.02 0.64 24.00
N ILE A 250 1.93 -0.61 23.51
CA ILE A 250 2.46 -1.79 24.22
C ILE A 250 3.98 -1.65 24.43
N MET A 251 4.71 -1.20 23.41
CA MET A 251 6.16 -0.97 23.51
C MET A 251 6.46 0.15 24.49
N GLN A 252 5.71 1.24 24.46
CA GLN A 252 5.90 2.35 25.38
C GLN A 252 5.68 1.89 26.82
N ASP A 253 4.59 1.21 27.13
CA ASP A 253 4.26 0.75 28.48
C ASP A 253 5.31 -0.23 29.02
N ALA A 254 5.80 -1.13 28.19
CA ALA A 254 6.75 -2.16 28.60
C ALA A 254 8.21 -1.67 28.65
N LEU A 255 8.61 -0.78 27.74
CA LEU A 255 10.02 -0.42 27.52
C LEU A 255 10.37 0.97 28.05
N SER A 256 9.40 1.84 28.33
CA SER A 256 9.62 3.18 28.91
C SER A 256 10.51 3.17 30.15
N PRO A 257 10.39 2.22 31.11
CA PRO A 257 11.27 2.17 32.26
C PRO A 257 12.76 1.91 31.92
N LEU A 258 13.01 1.22 30.79
CA LEU A 258 14.37 0.86 30.37
C LEU A 258 15.01 1.95 29.49
N PHE A 259 14.22 2.70 28.72
CA PHE A 259 14.71 3.66 27.74
C PHE A 259 14.39 5.12 28.09
N GLY A 260 14.24 5.43 29.37
CA GLY A 260 14.15 6.81 29.86
C GLY A 260 12.93 7.59 29.34
N GLY A 261 11.79 6.91 29.11
CA GLY A 261 10.56 7.55 28.67
C GLY A 261 10.45 7.74 27.15
N LEU A 262 11.18 6.93 26.36
CA LEU A 262 11.08 6.94 24.90
C LEU A 262 9.63 6.67 24.45
N GLU A 263 9.07 7.56 23.65
CA GLU A 263 7.71 7.42 23.13
C GLU A 263 7.58 6.23 22.17
N GLY A 264 6.41 5.58 22.16
CA GLY A 264 6.12 4.41 21.34
C GLY A 264 6.33 4.64 19.83
N LYS A 265 6.09 5.87 19.35
CA LYS A 265 6.35 6.24 17.95
C LYS A 265 7.80 6.03 17.53
N TRP A 266 8.78 6.32 18.40
CA TRP A 266 10.21 6.10 18.09
C TRP A 266 10.60 4.62 18.16
N LEU A 267 9.93 3.84 19.00
CA LEU A 267 10.09 2.39 19.02
C LEU A 267 9.54 1.76 17.73
N LEU A 268 8.41 2.26 17.23
CA LEU A 268 7.86 1.86 15.92
C LEU A 268 8.85 2.17 14.78
N VAL A 269 9.49 3.33 14.81
CA VAL A 269 10.55 3.69 13.84
C VAL A 269 11.63 2.63 13.80
N ILE A 270 12.11 2.15 14.96
CA ILE A 270 13.13 1.10 15.04
C ILE A 270 12.65 -0.18 14.36
N VAL A 271 11.41 -0.62 14.63
CA VAL A 271 10.82 -1.82 14.02
C VAL A 271 10.75 -1.68 12.50
N LEU A 272 10.32 -0.53 12.00
CA LEU A 272 10.20 -0.26 10.57
C LEU A 272 11.58 -0.20 9.88
N VAL A 273 12.59 0.39 10.52
CA VAL A 273 13.97 0.42 10.00
C VAL A 273 14.56 -0.99 9.95
N ILE A 274 14.36 -1.80 10.98
CA ILE A 274 14.77 -3.22 10.98
C ILE A 274 14.10 -3.95 9.82
N SER A 275 12.79 -3.76 9.63
CA SER A 275 12.00 -4.34 8.53
C SER A 275 12.52 -3.89 7.16
N ALA A 276 12.89 -2.61 7.00
CA ALA A 276 13.46 -2.08 5.77
C ALA A 276 14.80 -2.76 5.45
N ILE A 277 15.73 -2.78 6.40
CA ILE A 277 17.06 -3.40 6.25
C ILE A 277 16.93 -4.90 5.94
N ALA A 278 16.03 -5.60 6.60
CA ALA A 278 15.82 -7.04 6.43
C ALA A 278 15.17 -7.40 5.07
N SER A 279 14.54 -6.46 4.36
CA SER A 279 13.74 -6.75 3.15
C SER A 279 14.56 -7.42 2.04
N LEU A 280 15.76 -6.92 1.72
CA LEU A 280 16.60 -7.51 0.68
C LEU A 280 17.15 -8.90 1.07
N PRO A 281 17.76 -9.12 2.25
CA PRO A 281 18.12 -10.46 2.69
C PRO A 281 16.95 -11.44 2.68
N ILE A 282 15.78 -11.01 3.16
CA ILE A 282 14.56 -11.83 3.18
C ILE A 282 14.11 -12.18 1.78
N SER A 283 14.21 -11.29 0.79
CA SER A 283 13.87 -11.63 -0.59
C SER A 283 14.70 -12.79 -1.15
N ASN A 284 15.95 -12.91 -0.74
CA ASN A 284 16.79 -14.06 -1.12
C ASN A 284 16.31 -15.37 -0.44
N VAL A 285 15.83 -15.27 0.81
CA VAL A 285 15.22 -16.40 1.52
C VAL A 285 13.94 -16.84 0.81
N VAL A 286 13.07 -15.87 0.44
CA VAL A 286 11.83 -16.12 -0.32
C VAL A 286 12.13 -16.83 -1.64
N ASN A 287 13.15 -16.37 -2.37
CA ASN A 287 13.55 -16.99 -3.63
C ASN A 287 14.11 -18.41 -3.44
N LYS A 288 14.86 -18.65 -2.35
CA LYS A 288 15.46 -19.96 -2.07
C LYS A 288 14.42 -21.01 -1.64
N TYR A 289 13.49 -20.66 -0.78
CA TYR A 289 12.52 -21.59 -0.20
C TYR A 289 11.17 -21.61 -0.93
N GLY A 290 10.94 -20.65 -1.81
CA GLY A 290 9.71 -20.46 -2.57
C GLY A 290 8.69 -19.60 -1.84
N VAL A 291 7.96 -18.79 -2.62
CA VAL A 291 7.04 -17.75 -2.13
C VAL A 291 5.93 -18.33 -1.25
N THR A 292 5.35 -19.47 -1.63
CA THR A 292 4.23 -20.09 -0.89
C THR A 292 4.65 -20.60 0.48
N LYS A 293 5.80 -21.31 0.56
CA LYS A 293 6.29 -21.83 1.84
C LYS A 293 6.67 -20.69 2.78
N THR A 294 7.33 -19.68 2.25
CA THR A 294 7.75 -18.51 3.03
C THR A 294 6.53 -17.74 3.54
N PHE A 295 5.50 -17.55 2.72
CA PHE A 295 4.26 -16.91 3.15
C PHE A 295 3.64 -17.62 4.36
N TRP A 296 3.42 -18.93 4.28
CA TRP A 296 2.80 -19.69 5.38
C TRP A 296 3.66 -19.70 6.65
N SER A 297 4.99 -19.88 6.51
CA SER A 297 5.89 -19.79 7.67
C SER A 297 5.83 -18.42 8.33
N SER A 298 5.87 -17.37 7.52
CA SER A 298 5.80 -15.99 8.01
C SER A 298 4.46 -15.67 8.65
N PHE A 299 3.36 -16.16 8.08
CA PHE A 299 2.02 -15.99 8.63
C PHE A 299 1.90 -16.56 10.06
N TRP A 300 2.37 -17.80 10.25
CA TRP A 300 2.32 -18.43 11.56
C TRP A 300 3.26 -17.79 12.57
N ILE A 301 4.50 -17.47 12.17
CA ILE A 301 5.49 -16.82 13.06
C ILE A 301 4.98 -15.42 13.44
N ASN A 302 4.43 -14.68 12.50
CA ASN A 302 3.87 -13.36 12.72
C ASN A 302 2.69 -13.42 13.70
N GLY A 303 1.73 -14.33 13.47
CA GLY A 303 0.59 -14.52 14.37
C GLY A 303 0.99 -14.91 15.79
N VAL A 304 1.91 -15.87 15.93
CA VAL A 304 2.42 -16.28 17.26
C VAL A 304 3.14 -15.12 17.95
N SER A 305 4.00 -14.38 17.25
CA SER A 305 4.70 -13.24 17.84
C SER A 305 3.73 -12.15 18.31
N MET A 306 2.67 -11.86 17.53
CA MET A 306 1.61 -10.93 17.95
C MET A 306 0.95 -11.39 19.26
N VAL A 307 0.49 -12.63 19.31
CA VAL A 307 -0.18 -13.18 20.51
C VAL A 307 0.74 -13.10 21.74
N VAL A 308 2.01 -13.46 21.58
CA VAL A 308 2.97 -13.39 22.69
C VAL A 308 3.19 -11.94 23.14
N ILE A 309 3.30 -10.97 22.22
CA ILE A 309 3.46 -9.55 22.55
C ILE A 309 2.27 -9.03 23.39
N PHE A 310 1.05 -9.43 23.04
CA PHE A 310 -0.16 -9.03 23.80
C PHE A 310 -0.28 -9.67 25.17
N LEU A 311 0.27 -10.87 25.36
CA LEU A 311 0.11 -11.63 26.62
C LEU A 311 1.25 -11.43 27.62
N VAL A 312 2.39 -10.91 27.18
CA VAL A 312 3.62 -10.90 27.98
C VAL A 312 3.98 -9.48 28.40
N GLY A 313 4.21 -9.30 29.71
CA GLY A 313 4.68 -8.03 30.29
C GLY A 313 6.21 -7.93 30.45
N SER A 314 7.01 -8.96 30.11
CA SER A 314 8.46 -8.93 30.25
C SER A 314 9.13 -8.11 29.16
N PRO A 315 9.86 -7.02 29.48
CA PRO A 315 10.52 -6.17 28.48
C PRO A 315 11.47 -6.94 27.56
N ALA A 316 12.27 -7.86 28.11
CA ALA A 316 13.23 -8.64 27.33
C ALA A 316 12.52 -9.53 26.28
N LEU A 317 11.39 -10.15 26.65
CA LEU A 317 10.63 -10.99 25.77
C LEU A 317 9.88 -10.15 24.72
N ILE A 318 9.41 -8.97 25.07
CA ILE A 318 8.81 -8.02 24.12
C ILE A 318 9.83 -7.59 23.06
N ILE A 319 11.06 -7.21 23.44
CA ILE A 319 12.12 -6.87 22.47
C ILE A 319 12.41 -8.06 21.53
N LEU A 320 12.52 -9.27 22.07
CA LEU A 320 12.76 -10.47 21.28
C LEU A 320 11.60 -10.71 20.28
N MET A 321 10.37 -10.68 20.79
CA MET A 321 9.19 -10.94 19.95
C MET A 321 8.93 -9.84 18.93
N MET A 322 9.23 -8.58 19.25
CA MET A 322 9.19 -7.47 18.28
C MET A 322 10.20 -7.65 17.16
N THR A 323 11.41 -8.14 17.48
CA THR A 323 12.41 -8.47 16.43
C THR A 323 11.92 -9.62 15.55
N VAL A 324 11.36 -10.69 16.13
CA VAL A 324 10.77 -11.81 15.40
C VAL A 324 9.58 -11.34 14.55
N PHE A 325 8.74 -10.48 15.11
CA PHE A 325 7.64 -9.86 14.38
C PHE A 325 8.15 -9.03 13.20
N ALA A 326 9.12 -8.15 13.38
CA ALA A 326 9.68 -7.30 12.32
C ALA A 326 10.18 -8.15 11.14
N LEU A 327 10.90 -9.24 11.42
CA LEU A 327 11.41 -10.14 10.38
C LEU A 327 10.29 -10.93 9.69
N SER A 328 9.33 -11.45 10.44
CA SER A 328 8.19 -12.18 9.88
C SER A 328 7.22 -11.27 9.12
N PHE A 329 6.97 -10.05 9.60
CA PHE A 329 6.21 -9.02 8.90
C PHE A 329 6.85 -8.63 7.57
N THR A 330 8.17 -8.42 7.56
CA THR A 330 8.93 -8.16 6.33
C THR A 330 8.79 -9.31 5.35
N SER A 331 8.91 -10.55 5.84
CA SER A 331 8.80 -11.74 5.01
C SER A 331 7.38 -11.90 4.44
N LEU A 332 6.36 -11.60 5.24
CA LEU A 332 4.96 -11.57 4.81
C LEU A 332 4.75 -10.50 3.73
N SER A 333 5.26 -9.27 3.94
CA SER A 333 5.16 -8.16 3.00
C SER A 333 5.83 -8.46 1.66
N VAL A 334 7.03 -9.05 1.68
CA VAL A 334 7.80 -9.39 0.47
C VAL A 334 7.19 -10.55 -0.31
N SER A 335 6.49 -11.49 0.37
CA SER A 335 5.94 -12.70 -0.26
C SER A 335 4.48 -12.57 -0.71
N SER A 336 3.65 -11.75 -0.03
CA SER A 336 2.19 -11.74 -0.22
C SER A 336 1.78 -11.29 -1.62
N LEU A 337 2.20 -10.11 -2.07
CA LEU A 337 1.82 -9.60 -3.39
C LEU A 337 2.39 -10.43 -4.55
N PRO A 338 3.67 -10.87 -4.54
CA PRO A 338 4.16 -11.83 -5.53
C PRO A 338 3.35 -13.12 -5.59
N LEU A 339 2.94 -13.66 -4.43
CA LEU A 339 2.10 -14.86 -4.37
C LEU A 339 0.71 -14.59 -4.91
N ALA A 340 0.09 -13.45 -4.58
CA ALA A 340 -1.20 -13.04 -5.11
C ALA A 340 -1.18 -12.95 -6.65
N ILE A 341 -0.14 -12.32 -7.22
CA ILE A 341 0.06 -12.23 -8.67
C ILE A 341 0.24 -13.61 -9.30
N SER A 342 0.94 -14.53 -8.62
CA SER A 342 1.16 -15.90 -9.12
C SER A 342 -0.11 -16.78 -9.08
N LYS A 343 -1.05 -16.49 -8.19
CA LYS A 343 -2.34 -17.19 -8.05
C LYS A 343 -3.46 -16.59 -8.88
N ALA A 344 -3.19 -15.47 -9.54
CA ALA A 344 -4.12 -14.79 -10.42
C ALA A 344 -4.09 -15.36 -11.85
N ASN A 345 -5.27 -15.56 -12.44
CA ASN A 345 -5.40 -15.83 -13.87
C ASN A 345 -4.81 -14.68 -14.68
N TYR A 346 -4.25 -14.99 -15.84
CA TYR A 346 -3.67 -13.98 -16.74
C TYR A 346 -4.63 -12.82 -17.07
N TYR A 347 -5.93 -13.12 -17.20
CA TYR A 347 -6.96 -12.14 -17.56
C TYR A 347 -7.45 -11.26 -16.42
N GLU A 348 -7.17 -11.64 -15.15
CA GLU A 348 -7.70 -11.00 -13.94
C GLU A 348 -6.60 -10.50 -13.00
N LYS A 349 -5.38 -10.30 -13.50
CA LYS A 349 -4.23 -9.97 -12.63
C LYS A 349 -4.39 -8.64 -11.90
N VAL A 350 -4.89 -7.60 -12.59
CA VAL A 350 -5.10 -6.30 -11.95
C VAL A 350 -6.25 -6.37 -10.95
N PHE A 351 -7.30 -7.10 -11.30
CA PHE A 351 -8.44 -7.37 -10.41
C PHE A 351 -8.00 -8.13 -9.15
N CYS A 352 -7.17 -9.16 -9.31
CA CYS A 352 -6.63 -9.91 -8.17
C CYS A 352 -5.72 -9.07 -7.27
N VAL A 353 -4.94 -8.15 -7.83
CA VAL A 353 -4.20 -7.15 -7.03
C VAL A 353 -5.19 -6.23 -6.29
N GLY A 354 -6.30 -5.85 -6.91
CA GLY A 354 -7.38 -5.12 -6.26
C GLY A 354 -7.98 -5.88 -5.07
N ILE A 355 -8.28 -7.17 -5.25
CA ILE A 355 -8.77 -8.07 -4.18
C ILE A 355 -7.77 -8.14 -3.02
N PHE A 356 -6.48 -8.28 -3.33
CA PHE A 356 -5.43 -8.29 -2.31
C PHE A 356 -5.44 -6.99 -1.49
N PHE A 357 -5.47 -5.82 -2.12
CA PHE A 357 -5.49 -4.54 -1.40
C PHE A 357 -6.81 -4.28 -0.66
N SER A 358 -7.94 -4.78 -1.16
CA SER A 358 -9.20 -4.77 -0.42
C SER A 358 -9.10 -5.60 0.88
N GLY A 359 -8.40 -6.73 0.81
CA GLY A 359 -8.09 -7.54 2.00
C GLY A 359 -7.16 -6.82 2.97
N VAL A 360 -6.14 -6.10 2.47
CA VAL A 360 -5.22 -5.30 3.32
C VAL A 360 -5.95 -4.18 4.05
N ALA A 361 -6.89 -3.51 3.40
CA ALA A 361 -7.63 -2.40 3.99
C ALA A 361 -8.71 -2.82 5.00
N LEU A 362 -9.22 -4.04 4.89
CA LEU A 362 -10.36 -4.49 5.71
C LEU A 362 -10.12 -4.43 7.22
N PRO A 363 -9.00 -4.93 7.78
CA PRO A 363 -8.78 -4.90 9.23
C PRO A 363 -8.71 -3.48 9.80
N ASP A 364 -8.06 -2.57 9.09
CA ASP A 364 -7.92 -1.18 9.51
C ASP A 364 -9.28 -0.47 9.52
N GLY A 365 -10.06 -0.61 8.46
CA GLY A 365 -11.41 -0.05 8.41
C GLY A 365 -12.35 -0.60 9.49
N ILE A 366 -12.19 -1.87 9.90
CA ILE A 366 -12.98 -2.44 11.02
C ILE A 366 -12.55 -1.80 12.34
N ILE A 367 -11.25 -1.67 12.59
CA ILE A 367 -10.72 -1.10 13.84
C ILE A 367 -11.08 0.38 13.96
N GLU A 368 -10.90 1.16 12.90
CA GLU A 368 -11.31 2.57 12.88
C GLU A 368 -12.81 2.73 13.18
N ALA A 369 -13.66 1.88 12.59
CA ALA A 369 -15.09 1.88 12.86
C ALA A 369 -15.41 1.53 14.31
N ILE A 370 -14.71 0.57 14.94
CA ILE A 370 -14.89 0.19 16.34
C ILE A 370 -14.43 1.30 17.29
N GLN A 371 -13.31 1.97 16.98
CA GLN A 371 -12.78 3.06 17.82
C GLN A 371 -13.65 4.33 17.80
N ALA A 372 -14.47 4.49 16.77
CA ALA A 372 -15.38 5.61 16.63
C ALA A 372 -16.71 5.43 17.38
N PHE A 373 -16.98 4.24 17.96
CA PHE A 373 -18.08 3.96 18.88
C PHE A 373 -17.72 4.27 20.33
#